data_bd868ea24a2e32f745a9b0b04ce465d2
#
_entry.id   bd868ea24a2e32f745a9b0b04ce465d2
#
_cell.length_a   1.000
_cell.length_b   1.000
_cell.length_c   1.000
_cell.angle_alpha   90.00
_cell.angle_beta   90.00
_cell.angle_gamma   90.00
#
_symmetry.space_group_name_H-M   'P 1'
#
loop_
_entity.id
_entity.type
_entity.pdbx_description
1 polymer ?
#
loop_
_entity_poly.entity_id
_entity_poly.type
_entity_poly.pdbx_seq_one_letter_code
_entity_poly.pdbx_strand_id
1 'polypeptide(L)'
;MSNMCKKTIYYLIMYLAVMVLAGCGGVSIGEKPRMNIPRGMRILKLNGMTPVKNQGSGSACWAYAMLAAIETTHISIGDSVHLSPAWAVRALMEDAYMRNVMTKGADRGSAIGMGMTLLNIIRKDGMVPYDSYPDRDGRGVPTGIILNKTRLIAEKAVNARKGPLAYQKALDGMLDDAMGHRPKNVYMYSAQYSPLEFAHSVCRDDEYIGIASCTHHPFGEWFVMETADNWERNSFYNMKIEKMMEIVKKAVSDGKGVCWEGDISENGFNFWKGIADLELPEGKDIQQERQKEIESYKTTDDHCMAIVGLACNASGKTYYIMKNSWGTDNPYGGLMYMSEDYLKMKTMAVFLPRECESVLSTSQPASPSDLSKSR
;
A
#
# COMPACT_ATOMS: atom_id res chain seq x y z
N MET A 1 2.56 -62.03 -28.48
CA MET A 1 3.51 -60.98 -28.10
C MET A 1 4.77 -61.64 -27.55
N SER A 2 5.91 -61.45 -28.21
CA SER A 2 7.15 -62.16 -27.89
C SER A 2 7.73 -61.70 -26.55
N ASN A 3 8.46 -62.58 -25.86
CA ASN A 3 9.15 -62.27 -24.60
C ASN A 3 10.11 -61.08 -24.68
N MET A 4 10.51 -60.69 -25.88
CA MET A 4 11.35 -59.52 -26.16
C MET A 4 10.58 -58.17 -25.96
N CYS A 5 9.31 -58.14 -26.38
CA CYS A 5 8.46 -56.94 -26.23
C CYS A 5 8.13 -56.66 -24.75
N LYS A 6 7.95 -57.67 -23.94
CA LYS A 6 7.70 -57.53 -22.48
C LYS A 6 8.93 -57.00 -21.74
N LYS A 7 10.14 -57.44 -22.11
CA LYS A 7 11.37 -56.90 -21.50
C LYS A 7 11.63 -55.45 -21.87
N THR A 8 11.36 -55.03 -23.10
CA THR A 8 11.53 -53.64 -23.55
C THR A 8 10.57 -52.72 -22.82
N ILE A 9 9.31 -53.13 -22.64
CA ILE A 9 8.32 -52.33 -21.86
C ILE A 9 8.73 -52.24 -20.39
N TYR A 10 9.28 -53.30 -19.80
CA TYR A 10 9.74 -53.28 -18.41
C TYR A 10 10.91 -52.31 -18.19
N TYR A 11 11.88 -52.29 -19.10
CA TYR A 11 13.00 -51.34 -19.06
C TYR A 11 12.57 -49.92 -19.30
N LEU A 12 11.55 -49.69 -20.17
CA LEU A 12 11.00 -48.35 -20.39
C LEU A 12 10.27 -47.82 -19.16
N ILE A 13 9.50 -48.67 -18.48
CA ILE A 13 8.80 -48.30 -17.22
C ILE A 13 9.81 -48.07 -16.10
N MET A 14 10.85 -48.89 -15.98
CA MET A 14 11.92 -48.68 -15.00
C MET A 14 12.70 -47.40 -15.27
N TYR A 15 12.99 -47.09 -16.56
CA TYR A 15 13.68 -45.85 -16.92
C TYR A 15 12.83 -44.60 -16.64
N LEU A 16 11.51 -44.65 -16.90
CA LEU A 16 10.57 -43.61 -16.51
C LEU A 16 10.46 -43.43 -14.98
N ALA A 17 10.44 -44.54 -14.23
CA ALA A 17 10.40 -44.51 -12.77
C ALA A 17 11.68 -43.91 -12.16
N VAL A 18 12.86 -44.21 -12.74
CA VAL A 18 14.15 -43.64 -12.33
C VAL A 18 14.22 -42.16 -12.68
N MET A 19 13.69 -41.73 -13.83
CA MET A 19 13.62 -40.31 -14.22
C MET A 19 12.67 -39.52 -13.31
N VAL A 20 11.56 -40.11 -12.86
CA VAL A 20 10.63 -39.49 -11.89
C VAL A 20 11.27 -39.38 -10.49
N LEU A 21 12.08 -40.38 -10.10
CA LEU A 21 12.82 -40.36 -8.83
C LEU A 21 14.07 -39.44 -8.87
N ALA A 22 14.69 -39.29 -10.04
CA ALA A 22 15.81 -38.35 -10.20
C ALA A 22 15.34 -36.89 -10.36
N GLY A 23 14.08 -36.67 -10.77
CA GLY A 23 13.44 -35.32 -10.81
C GLY A 23 12.96 -34.79 -9.46
N CYS A 24 12.89 -35.66 -8.44
CA CYS A 24 12.78 -35.22 -7.03
C CYS A 24 14.18 -34.88 -6.47
N GLY A 25 14.92 -34.03 -7.16
CA GLY A 25 16.00 -33.26 -6.53
C GLY A 25 15.36 -32.57 -5.35
N GLY A 26 15.74 -32.97 -4.13
CA GLY A 26 15.26 -32.33 -2.92
C GLY A 26 15.39 -30.86 -3.10
N VAL A 27 14.25 -30.15 -3.17
CA VAL A 27 14.22 -28.74 -2.88
C VAL A 27 14.80 -28.70 -1.48
N SER A 28 16.10 -28.32 -1.37
CA SER A 28 16.65 -27.94 -0.09
C SER A 28 15.66 -26.88 0.38
N ILE A 29 14.95 -27.17 1.47
CA ILE A 29 14.21 -26.16 2.20
C ILE A 29 15.32 -25.21 2.60
N GLY A 30 15.58 -24.22 1.73
CA GLY A 30 16.59 -23.19 1.96
C GLY A 30 16.24 -22.63 3.33
N GLU A 31 17.21 -22.59 4.23
CA GLU A 31 17.05 -21.88 5.49
C GLU A 31 16.40 -20.54 5.14
N LYS A 32 15.23 -20.27 5.73
CA LYS A 32 14.58 -18.95 5.57
C LYS A 32 15.68 -17.94 5.82
N PRO A 33 15.96 -17.01 4.89
CA PRO A 33 17.05 -16.07 5.06
C PRO A 33 16.88 -15.44 6.44
N ARG A 34 17.88 -15.58 7.29
CA ARG A 34 17.85 -15.02 8.66
C ARG A 34 17.69 -13.51 8.46
N MET A 35 16.51 -13.02 8.80
CA MET A 35 16.25 -11.60 8.77
C MET A 35 17.20 -10.93 9.78
N ASN A 36 18.02 -10.00 9.29
CA ASN A 36 18.81 -9.18 10.18
C ASN A 36 17.87 -8.33 11.05
N ILE A 37 18.18 -8.21 12.32
CA ILE A 37 17.45 -7.37 13.28
C ILE A 37 18.43 -6.40 13.94
N PRO A 38 17.99 -5.21 14.35
CA PRO A 38 18.86 -4.28 15.08
C PRO A 38 19.42 -4.92 16.34
N ARG A 39 20.68 -4.60 16.65
CA ARG A 39 21.35 -5.15 17.85
C ARG A 39 20.57 -4.79 19.11
N GLY A 40 20.31 -5.78 19.96
CA GLY A 40 19.56 -5.62 21.20
C GLY A 40 18.05 -5.55 21.04
N MET A 41 17.52 -5.75 19.82
CA MET A 41 16.09 -5.91 19.60
C MET A 41 15.67 -7.38 19.56
N ARG A 42 14.41 -7.63 19.91
CA ARG A 42 13.75 -8.92 19.81
C ARG A 42 12.43 -8.74 19.06
N ILE A 43 12.18 -9.59 18.08
CA ILE A 43 10.90 -9.64 17.37
C ILE A 43 9.84 -10.25 18.28
N LEU A 44 8.73 -9.56 18.45
CA LEU A 44 7.55 -10.03 19.17
C LEU A 44 6.55 -10.69 18.20
N LYS A 45 6.38 -10.08 17.04
CA LYS A 45 5.49 -10.55 15.96
C LYS A 45 6.07 -10.13 14.62
N LEU A 46 6.02 -11.01 13.64
CA LEU A 46 6.29 -10.68 12.25
C LEU A 46 5.24 -11.36 11.39
N ASN A 47 4.47 -10.59 10.68
CA ASN A 47 3.45 -11.08 9.76
C ASN A 47 4.08 -11.46 8.42
N GLY A 48 3.43 -12.37 7.70
CA GLY A 48 3.81 -12.69 6.32
C GLY A 48 3.68 -11.46 5.44
N MET A 49 4.61 -11.30 4.50
CA MET A 49 4.62 -10.17 3.58
C MET A 49 5.19 -10.55 2.23
N THR A 50 4.79 -9.84 1.19
CA THR A 50 5.40 -9.92 -0.15
C THR A 50 6.79 -9.27 -0.13
N PRO A 51 7.65 -9.51 -1.12
CA PRO A 51 8.95 -8.84 -1.22
C PRO A 51 8.85 -7.31 -1.14
N VAL A 52 9.88 -6.69 -0.57
CA VAL A 52 10.00 -5.22 -0.56
C VAL A 52 10.17 -4.73 -1.98
N LYS A 53 9.36 -3.77 -2.39
CA LYS A 53 9.41 -3.12 -3.70
C LYS A 53 10.22 -1.81 -3.62
N ASN A 54 10.54 -1.24 -4.78
CA ASN A 54 11.18 0.08 -4.87
C ASN A 54 10.29 1.01 -5.69
N GLN A 55 9.72 2.05 -5.05
CA GLN A 55 8.91 3.07 -5.73
C GLN A 55 9.74 4.04 -6.59
N GLY A 56 11.08 3.97 -6.51
CA GLY A 56 11.98 4.91 -7.16
C GLY A 56 11.83 6.33 -6.63
N SER A 57 12.01 7.31 -7.51
CA SER A 57 11.85 8.74 -7.18
C SER A 57 10.40 9.23 -7.28
N GLY A 58 9.44 8.33 -7.44
CA GLY A 58 8.02 8.69 -7.58
C GLY A 58 7.32 8.91 -6.25
N SER A 59 6.21 9.65 -6.27
CA SER A 59 5.37 9.95 -5.10
C SER A 59 4.24 8.92 -4.91
N ALA A 60 4.53 7.63 -5.11
CA ALA A 60 3.52 6.56 -5.08
C ALA A 60 3.52 5.75 -3.77
N CYS A 61 4.18 6.25 -2.69
CA CYS A 61 4.27 5.58 -1.40
C CYS A 61 2.92 5.10 -0.88
N TRP A 62 1.86 5.91 -1.04
CA TRP A 62 0.49 5.59 -0.68
C TRP A 62 -0.02 4.28 -1.32
N ALA A 63 0.30 4.05 -2.60
CA ALA A 63 -0.10 2.82 -3.29
C ALA A 63 0.72 1.62 -2.78
N TYR A 64 2.05 1.75 -2.68
CA TYR A 64 2.92 0.68 -2.21
C TYR A 64 2.60 0.26 -0.78
N ALA A 65 2.39 1.20 0.13
CA ALA A 65 2.12 0.93 1.54
C ALA A 65 0.74 0.30 1.75
N MET A 66 -0.31 0.86 1.12
CA MET A 66 -1.65 0.33 1.28
C MET A 66 -1.80 -1.06 0.63
N LEU A 67 -1.22 -1.28 -0.55
CA LEU A 67 -1.18 -2.62 -1.15
C LEU A 67 -0.43 -3.61 -0.27
N ALA A 68 0.70 -3.23 0.33
CA ALA A 68 1.44 -4.10 1.24
C ALA A 68 0.63 -4.44 2.51
N ALA A 69 -0.20 -3.52 3.01
CA ALA A 69 -1.11 -3.80 4.12
C ALA A 69 -2.19 -4.81 3.75
N ILE A 70 -2.81 -4.67 2.57
CA ILE A 70 -3.78 -5.63 2.02
C ILE A 70 -3.13 -6.99 1.82
N GLU A 71 -1.96 -7.05 1.15
CA GLU A 71 -1.20 -8.28 0.90
C GLU A 71 -0.87 -9.01 2.22
N THR A 72 -0.39 -8.29 3.24
CA THR A 72 -0.06 -8.84 4.56
C THR A 72 -1.29 -9.44 5.25
N THR A 73 -2.43 -8.77 5.17
CA THR A 73 -3.70 -9.26 5.72
C THR A 73 -4.13 -10.55 5.04
N HIS A 74 -4.07 -10.64 3.70
CA HIS A 74 -4.39 -11.85 2.95
C HIS A 74 -3.45 -13.01 3.26
N ILE A 75 -2.14 -12.76 3.32
CA ILE A 75 -1.16 -13.79 3.68
C ILE A 75 -1.46 -14.39 5.07
N SER A 76 -1.97 -13.58 6.01
CA SER A 76 -2.31 -14.04 7.36
C SER A 76 -3.45 -15.07 7.39
N ILE A 77 -4.31 -15.07 6.40
CA ILE A 77 -5.41 -16.04 6.24
C ILE A 77 -5.11 -17.14 5.23
N GLY A 78 -3.88 -17.21 4.74
CA GLY A 78 -3.40 -18.28 3.85
C GLY A 78 -3.50 -17.96 2.36
N ASP A 79 -3.90 -16.75 1.97
CA ASP A 79 -3.93 -16.33 0.56
C ASP A 79 -2.54 -15.92 0.07
N SER A 80 -2.31 -16.10 -1.23
CA SER A 80 -1.11 -15.61 -1.91
C SER A 80 -1.48 -14.47 -2.84
N VAL A 81 -1.41 -13.25 -2.32
CA VAL A 81 -1.79 -12.02 -3.05
C VAL A 81 -0.56 -11.13 -3.22
N HIS A 82 -0.28 -10.72 -4.45
CA HIS A 82 0.78 -9.79 -4.80
C HIS A 82 0.24 -8.81 -5.83
N LEU A 83 0.11 -7.53 -5.47
CA LEU A 83 -0.67 -6.53 -6.20
C LEU A 83 0.21 -5.51 -6.91
N SER A 84 -0.32 -4.89 -7.98
CA SER A 84 0.41 -3.96 -8.83
C SER A 84 0.27 -2.50 -8.39
N PRO A 85 1.34 -1.85 -7.88
CA PRO A 85 1.32 -0.39 -7.66
C PRO A 85 1.24 0.40 -8.98
N ALA A 86 1.83 -0.12 -10.05
CA ALA A 86 1.80 0.53 -11.37
C ALA A 86 0.38 0.67 -11.90
N TRP A 87 -0.51 -0.29 -11.62
CA TRP A 87 -1.93 -0.20 -11.95
C TRP A 87 -2.58 1.02 -11.29
N ALA A 88 -2.36 1.17 -9.98
CA ALA A 88 -2.92 2.29 -9.22
C ALA A 88 -2.40 3.65 -9.70
N VAL A 89 -1.10 3.74 -9.97
CA VAL A 89 -0.50 4.97 -10.52
C VAL A 89 -1.09 5.30 -11.89
N ARG A 90 -1.27 4.31 -12.77
CA ARG A 90 -1.87 4.54 -14.09
C ARG A 90 -3.31 5.06 -13.97
N ALA A 91 -4.12 4.44 -13.11
CA ALA A 91 -5.50 4.89 -12.87
C ALA A 91 -5.53 6.34 -12.36
N LEU A 92 -4.62 6.70 -11.45
CA LEU A 92 -4.48 8.08 -10.98
C LEU A 92 -4.12 9.06 -12.10
N MET A 93 -3.24 8.69 -13.05
CA MET A 93 -2.87 9.54 -14.19
C MET A 93 -4.03 9.72 -15.16
N GLU A 94 -4.81 8.68 -15.42
CA GLU A 94 -6.02 8.73 -16.24
C GLU A 94 -7.07 9.65 -15.59
N ASP A 95 -7.27 9.55 -14.27
CA ASP A 95 -8.15 10.44 -13.52
C ASP A 95 -7.66 11.90 -13.53
N ALA A 96 -6.37 12.12 -13.33
CA ALA A 96 -5.76 13.45 -13.42
C ALA A 96 -5.97 14.11 -14.79
N TYR A 97 -5.83 13.34 -15.87
CA TYR A 97 -6.15 13.83 -17.22
C TYR A 97 -7.62 14.21 -17.33
N MET A 98 -8.51 13.32 -16.92
CA MET A 98 -9.96 13.54 -17.01
C MET A 98 -10.38 14.80 -16.24
N ARG A 99 -9.94 14.94 -14.97
CA ARG A 99 -10.24 16.12 -14.13
C ARG A 99 -9.70 17.41 -14.76
N ASN A 100 -8.47 17.39 -15.29
CA ASN A 100 -7.88 18.56 -15.91
C ASN A 100 -8.69 19.05 -17.12
N VAL A 101 -9.07 18.14 -18.02
CA VAL A 101 -9.87 18.50 -19.20
C VAL A 101 -11.28 18.96 -18.81
N MET A 102 -11.96 18.23 -17.90
CA MET A 102 -13.33 18.54 -17.46
C MET A 102 -13.42 19.88 -16.73
N THR A 103 -12.39 20.24 -15.97
CA THR A 103 -12.30 21.53 -15.27
C THR A 103 -11.67 22.66 -16.11
N LYS A 104 -11.36 22.38 -17.39
CA LYS A 104 -10.71 23.32 -18.29
C LYS A 104 -9.36 23.84 -17.76
N GLY A 105 -8.61 22.98 -17.11
CA GLY A 105 -7.28 23.29 -16.56
C GLY A 105 -7.29 23.81 -15.12
N ALA A 106 -8.45 23.97 -14.47
CA ALA A 106 -8.52 24.43 -13.09
C ALA A 106 -7.98 23.37 -12.11
N ASP A 107 -8.30 22.10 -12.31
CA ASP A 107 -7.69 20.99 -11.59
C ASP A 107 -6.62 20.32 -12.46
N ARG A 108 -5.37 20.45 -12.06
CA ARG A 108 -4.24 19.90 -12.81
C ARG A 108 -3.89 18.46 -12.43
N GLY A 109 -4.64 17.85 -11.50
CA GLY A 109 -4.38 16.52 -10.97
C GLY A 109 -3.17 16.47 -10.03
N SER A 110 -3.05 15.36 -9.32
CA SER A 110 -1.96 15.08 -8.38
C SER A 110 -1.32 13.73 -8.65
N ALA A 111 -0.06 13.56 -8.24
CA ALA A 111 0.62 12.26 -8.17
C ALA A 111 0.74 11.75 -6.73
N ILE A 112 0.42 12.62 -5.76
CA ILE A 112 0.35 12.27 -4.34
C ILE A 112 -1.07 11.85 -3.97
N GLY A 113 -1.20 11.10 -2.90
CA GLY A 113 -2.48 10.62 -2.36
C GLY A 113 -2.25 9.91 -1.05
N MET A 114 -3.34 9.45 -0.46
CA MET A 114 -3.37 8.71 0.80
C MET A 114 -3.75 7.24 0.58
N GLY A 115 -3.71 6.43 1.62
CA GLY A 115 -4.22 5.05 1.55
C GLY A 115 -5.66 4.97 1.04
N MET A 116 -6.51 5.96 1.36
CA MET A 116 -7.88 6.06 0.82
C MET A 116 -7.91 6.27 -0.70
N THR A 117 -6.94 6.97 -1.27
CA THR A 117 -6.84 7.13 -2.74
C THR A 117 -6.70 5.78 -3.43
N LEU A 118 -5.88 4.86 -2.87
CA LEU A 118 -5.81 3.50 -3.39
C LEU A 118 -7.14 2.76 -3.26
N LEU A 119 -7.81 2.84 -2.12
CA LEU A 119 -9.09 2.17 -1.91
C LEU A 119 -10.17 2.68 -2.90
N ASN A 120 -10.18 3.98 -3.19
CA ASN A 120 -11.05 4.56 -4.20
C ASN A 120 -10.72 4.04 -5.61
N ILE A 121 -9.43 3.90 -5.96
CA ILE A 121 -8.99 3.32 -7.23
C ILE A 121 -9.42 1.85 -7.33
N ILE A 122 -9.22 1.06 -6.28
CA ILE A 122 -9.63 -0.36 -6.24
C ILE A 122 -11.12 -0.47 -6.52
N ARG A 123 -11.94 0.36 -5.87
CA ARG A 123 -13.40 0.37 -6.04
C ARG A 123 -13.84 0.79 -7.45
N LYS A 124 -13.18 1.78 -8.03
CA LYS A 124 -13.58 2.38 -9.32
C LYS A 124 -12.96 1.67 -10.53
N ASP A 125 -11.66 1.41 -10.46
CA ASP A 125 -10.84 0.97 -11.59
C ASP A 125 -10.41 -0.50 -11.47
N GLY A 126 -10.64 -1.11 -10.31
CA GLY A 126 -10.20 -2.46 -10.01
C GLY A 126 -8.72 -2.55 -9.64
N MET A 127 -8.20 -3.78 -9.68
CA MET A 127 -6.81 -4.10 -9.38
C MET A 127 -6.37 -5.31 -10.20
N VAL A 128 -5.06 -5.49 -10.32
CA VAL A 128 -4.48 -6.66 -10.99
C VAL A 128 -3.30 -7.20 -10.17
N PRO A 129 -2.96 -8.50 -10.33
CA PRO A 129 -1.74 -9.05 -9.77
C PRO A 129 -0.50 -8.30 -10.31
N TYR A 130 0.56 -8.27 -9.50
CA TYR A 130 1.83 -7.65 -9.87
C TYR A 130 2.39 -8.18 -11.18
N ASP A 131 2.37 -9.51 -11.36
CA ASP A 131 2.90 -10.15 -12.57
C ASP A 131 2.10 -9.82 -13.84
N SER A 132 0.84 -9.40 -13.71
CA SER A 132 0.01 -8.96 -14.83
C SER A 132 0.34 -7.53 -15.29
N TYR A 133 0.85 -6.69 -14.39
CA TYR A 133 1.23 -5.30 -14.66
C TYR A 133 2.34 -4.86 -13.71
N PRO A 134 3.57 -5.35 -13.92
CA PRO A 134 4.70 -5.06 -13.02
C PRO A 134 5.24 -3.64 -13.20
N ASP A 135 5.97 -3.17 -12.20
CA ASP A 135 6.81 -1.98 -12.33
C ASP A 135 7.88 -2.23 -13.41
N ARG A 136 8.02 -1.32 -14.33
CA ARG A 136 9.00 -1.44 -15.40
C ARG A 136 10.41 -1.41 -14.80
N ASP A 137 11.19 -2.45 -15.06
CA ASP A 137 12.58 -2.62 -14.59
C ASP A 137 12.74 -2.68 -13.04
N GLY A 138 11.65 -2.88 -12.27
CA GLY A 138 11.69 -2.93 -10.81
C GLY A 138 12.16 -1.64 -10.13
N ARG A 139 12.13 -0.51 -10.86
CA ARG A 139 12.62 0.79 -10.38
C ARG A 139 11.51 1.76 -9.99
N GLY A 140 10.28 1.24 -9.87
CA GLY A 140 9.11 2.04 -9.59
C GLY A 140 8.65 2.89 -10.78
N VAL A 141 7.66 3.71 -10.54
CA VAL A 141 7.03 4.55 -11.57
C VAL A 141 7.44 6.01 -11.38
N PRO A 142 8.04 6.69 -12.37
CA PRO A 142 8.43 8.09 -12.27
C PRO A 142 7.20 9.01 -12.37
N THR A 143 6.37 9.03 -11.32
CA THR A 143 5.05 9.67 -11.28
C THR A 143 5.07 11.13 -11.69
N GLY A 144 6.06 11.92 -11.26
CA GLY A 144 6.18 13.34 -11.60
C GLY A 144 6.37 13.59 -13.10
N ILE A 145 7.19 12.75 -13.76
CA ILE A 145 7.42 12.85 -15.21
C ILE A 145 6.14 12.49 -15.97
N ILE A 146 5.47 11.40 -15.57
CA ILE A 146 4.25 10.92 -16.22
C ILE A 146 3.13 11.94 -16.02
N LEU A 147 2.95 12.47 -14.81
CA LEU A 147 1.94 13.51 -14.54
C LEU A 147 2.17 14.76 -15.39
N ASN A 148 3.41 15.22 -15.55
CA ASN A 148 3.70 16.37 -16.40
C ASN A 148 3.35 16.08 -17.88
N LYS A 149 3.65 14.90 -18.39
CA LYS A 149 3.24 14.50 -19.75
C LYS A 149 1.72 14.42 -19.87
N THR A 150 1.03 13.86 -18.86
CA THR A 150 -0.44 13.81 -18.77
C THR A 150 -1.04 15.22 -18.85
N ARG A 151 -0.49 16.17 -18.06
CA ARG A 151 -0.92 17.58 -18.07
C ARG A 151 -0.74 18.22 -19.44
N LEU A 152 0.36 17.98 -20.13
CA LEU A 152 0.59 18.52 -21.48
C LEU A 152 -0.43 18.00 -22.50
N ILE A 153 -0.87 16.74 -22.39
CA ILE A 153 -1.91 16.19 -23.25
C ILE A 153 -3.27 16.83 -22.91
N ALA A 154 -3.57 16.99 -21.62
CA ALA A 154 -4.79 17.66 -21.17
C ALA A 154 -4.85 19.12 -21.63
N GLU A 155 -3.75 19.87 -21.50
CA GLU A 155 -3.64 21.26 -21.98
C GLU A 155 -3.90 21.37 -23.48
N LYS A 156 -3.42 20.41 -24.30
CA LYS A 156 -3.74 20.38 -25.72
C LYS A 156 -5.24 20.22 -25.98
N ALA A 157 -5.92 19.34 -25.22
CA ALA A 157 -7.36 19.15 -25.33
C ALA A 157 -8.13 20.44 -24.95
N VAL A 158 -7.76 21.06 -23.84
CA VAL A 158 -8.36 22.30 -23.34
C VAL A 158 -8.17 23.45 -24.36
N ASN A 159 -6.95 23.66 -24.85
CA ASN A 159 -6.62 24.72 -25.81
C ASN A 159 -7.33 24.50 -27.14
N ALA A 160 -7.49 23.25 -27.59
CA ALA A 160 -8.23 22.89 -28.78
C ALA A 160 -9.75 22.94 -28.57
N ARG A 161 -10.24 23.24 -27.36
CA ARG A 161 -11.67 23.21 -26.99
C ARG A 161 -12.32 21.86 -27.29
N LYS A 162 -11.60 20.76 -27.01
CA LYS A 162 -12.06 19.39 -27.22
C LYS A 162 -12.31 18.70 -25.86
N GLY A 163 -13.28 17.79 -25.86
CA GLY A 163 -13.54 16.95 -24.69
C GLY A 163 -12.44 15.88 -24.49
N PRO A 164 -12.46 15.17 -23.35
CA PRO A 164 -11.39 14.25 -22.97
C PRO A 164 -11.17 13.11 -23.97
N LEU A 165 -12.23 12.61 -24.61
CA LEU A 165 -12.12 11.49 -25.56
C LEU A 165 -11.29 11.83 -26.81
N ALA A 166 -11.21 13.11 -27.19
CA ALA A 166 -10.49 13.53 -28.39
C ALA A 166 -8.97 13.24 -28.32
N TYR A 167 -8.40 13.20 -27.13
CA TYR A 167 -6.97 12.95 -26.92
C TYR A 167 -6.72 11.67 -26.13
N GLN A 168 -7.73 10.84 -25.89
CA GLN A 168 -7.60 9.58 -25.13
C GLN A 168 -6.54 8.67 -25.73
N LYS A 169 -6.54 8.49 -27.06
CA LYS A 169 -5.53 7.66 -27.76
C LYS A 169 -4.10 8.17 -27.54
N ALA A 170 -3.91 9.49 -27.45
CA ALA A 170 -2.59 10.09 -27.19
C ALA A 170 -2.17 9.87 -25.74
N LEU A 171 -3.12 9.95 -24.80
CA LEU A 171 -2.88 9.61 -23.40
C LEU A 171 -2.51 8.13 -23.25
N ASP A 172 -3.32 7.23 -23.81
CA ASP A 172 -3.09 5.78 -23.74
C ASP A 172 -1.72 5.41 -24.30
N GLY A 173 -1.36 5.94 -25.48
CA GLY A 173 -0.06 5.70 -26.09
C GLY A 173 1.10 6.18 -25.21
N MET A 174 0.98 7.37 -24.62
CA MET A 174 2.01 7.89 -23.70
C MET A 174 2.14 7.05 -22.44
N LEU A 175 1.01 6.60 -21.86
CA LEU A 175 1.02 5.74 -20.68
C LEU A 175 1.54 4.33 -21.00
N ASP A 176 1.18 3.76 -22.15
CA ASP A 176 1.69 2.48 -22.63
C ASP A 176 3.21 2.51 -22.85
N ASP A 177 3.73 3.58 -23.43
CA ASP A 177 5.18 3.77 -23.61
C ASP A 177 5.93 3.87 -22.27
N ALA A 178 5.31 4.54 -21.29
CA ALA A 178 5.92 4.78 -19.99
C ALA A 178 5.80 3.60 -19.01
N MET A 179 4.66 2.90 -19.03
CA MET A 179 4.29 1.94 -17.98
C MET A 179 3.94 0.54 -18.53
N GLY A 180 3.86 0.36 -19.84
CA GLY A 180 3.39 -0.87 -20.47
C GLY A 180 1.90 -0.87 -20.76
N HIS A 181 1.47 -1.83 -21.60
CA HIS A 181 0.07 -1.97 -21.96
C HIS A 181 -0.80 -2.38 -20.78
N ARG A 182 -1.91 -1.66 -20.57
CA ARG A 182 -2.87 -1.96 -19.52
C ARG A 182 -3.58 -3.28 -19.81
N PRO A 183 -3.48 -4.32 -18.94
CA PRO A 183 -4.22 -5.56 -19.16
C PRO A 183 -5.73 -5.31 -19.00
N LYS A 184 -6.51 -5.90 -19.89
CA LYS A 184 -7.98 -5.84 -19.83
C LYS A 184 -8.57 -6.93 -18.94
N ASN A 185 -7.84 -8.02 -18.76
CA ASN A 185 -8.27 -9.20 -18.04
C ASN A 185 -7.13 -9.72 -17.14
N VAL A 186 -7.50 -10.33 -16.05
CA VAL A 186 -6.65 -11.11 -15.15
C VAL A 186 -6.95 -12.58 -15.35
N TYR A 187 -5.92 -13.40 -15.48
CA TYR A 187 -6.05 -14.86 -15.60
C TYR A 187 -5.49 -15.51 -14.36
N MET A 188 -6.35 -16.13 -13.56
CA MET A 188 -5.97 -16.85 -12.34
C MET A 188 -6.80 -18.15 -12.21
N TYR A 189 -6.18 -19.21 -11.72
CA TYR A 189 -6.85 -20.50 -11.47
C TYR A 189 -7.68 -21.01 -12.65
N SER A 190 -7.15 -20.85 -13.87
CA SER A 190 -7.81 -21.22 -15.14
C SER A 190 -9.12 -20.45 -15.44
N ALA A 191 -9.35 -19.34 -14.78
CA ALA A 191 -10.47 -18.44 -15.04
C ALA A 191 -9.97 -17.04 -15.46
N GLN A 192 -10.85 -16.34 -16.17
CA GLN A 192 -10.63 -14.97 -16.60
C GLN A 192 -11.52 -14.04 -15.76
N TYR A 193 -10.92 -12.98 -15.25
CA TYR A 193 -11.58 -11.94 -14.47
C TYR A 193 -11.34 -10.58 -15.09
N SER A 194 -12.28 -9.68 -14.97
CA SER A 194 -12.00 -8.25 -15.14
C SER A 194 -11.18 -7.74 -13.94
N PRO A 195 -10.46 -6.61 -14.07
CA PRO A 195 -9.76 -6.00 -12.93
C PRO A 195 -10.68 -5.68 -11.73
N LEU A 196 -11.95 -5.34 -11.97
CA LEU A 196 -12.94 -5.10 -10.91
C LEU A 196 -13.34 -6.39 -10.20
N GLU A 197 -13.62 -7.47 -10.92
CA GLU A 197 -13.93 -8.77 -10.31
C GLU A 197 -12.76 -9.30 -9.48
N PHE A 198 -11.53 -9.16 -10.00
CA PHE A 198 -10.34 -9.52 -9.23
C PHE A 198 -10.20 -8.65 -7.98
N ALA A 199 -10.41 -7.34 -8.09
CA ALA A 199 -10.32 -6.41 -6.96
C ALA A 199 -11.31 -6.78 -5.84
N HIS A 200 -12.55 -7.12 -6.17
CA HIS A 200 -13.55 -7.54 -5.20
C HIS A 200 -13.19 -8.83 -4.45
N SER A 201 -12.34 -9.68 -5.03
CA SER A 201 -11.84 -10.88 -4.36
C SER A 201 -10.74 -10.59 -3.33
N VAL A 202 -10.06 -9.44 -3.44
CA VAL A 202 -8.94 -9.07 -2.57
C VAL A 202 -9.21 -7.89 -1.65
N CYS A 203 -10.20 -7.04 -1.95
CA CYS A 203 -10.56 -5.92 -1.09
C CYS A 203 -12.01 -5.50 -1.36
N ARG A 204 -12.86 -5.65 -0.36
CA ARG A 204 -14.25 -5.18 -0.43
C ARG A 204 -14.31 -3.67 -0.19
N ASP A 205 -15.38 -3.03 -0.68
CA ASP A 205 -15.55 -1.58 -0.66
C ASP A 205 -15.45 -0.94 0.73
N ASP A 206 -15.86 -1.65 1.77
CA ASP A 206 -15.94 -1.19 3.15
C ASP A 206 -14.96 -1.91 4.10
N GLU A 207 -14.02 -2.68 3.55
CA GLU A 207 -13.14 -3.54 4.34
C GLU A 207 -12.12 -2.75 5.16
N TYR A 208 -11.64 -1.62 4.64
CA TYR A 208 -10.65 -0.77 5.30
C TYR A 208 -11.22 0.57 5.69
N ILE A 209 -10.71 1.14 6.79
CA ILE A 209 -11.03 2.48 7.26
C ILE A 209 -9.77 3.29 7.51
N GLY A 210 -9.89 4.60 7.33
CA GLY A 210 -8.89 5.58 7.74
C GLY A 210 -9.19 6.10 9.15
N ILE A 211 -8.19 6.07 10.01
CA ILE A 211 -8.26 6.59 11.39
C ILE A 211 -7.21 7.69 11.54
N ALA A 212 -7.61 8.78 12.19
CA ALA A 212 -6.72 9.88 12.54
C ALA A 212 -6.90 10.30 14.00
N SER A 213 -6.04 11.21 14.47
CA SER A 213 -6.09 11.70 15.84
C SER A 213 -5.80 13.20 15.87
N CYS A 214 -6.87 13.99 15.82
CA CYS A 214 -6.80 15.46 15.77
C CYS A 214 -7.68 16.06 16.88
N THR A 215 -7.16 17.06 17.63
CA THR A 215 -7.90 17.68 18.73
C THR A 215 -8.84 18.80 18.29
N HIS A 216 -8.69 19.31 17.06
CA HIS A 216 -9.56 20.36 16.51
C HIS A 216 -10.90 19.82 15.96
N HIS A 217 -11.05 18.48 15.92
CA HIS A 217 -12.32 17.79 15.64
C HIS A 217 -12.73 16.94 16.85
N PRO A 218 -14.04 16.72 17.08
CA PRO A 218 -14.51 15.85 18.16
C PRO A 218 -13.99 14.42 18.01
N PHE A 219 -13.53 13.80 19.09
CA PHE A 219 -13.22 12.38 19.10
C PHE A 219 -14.49 11.55 19.04
N GLY A 220 -14.44 10.42 18.34
CA GLY A 220 -15.57 9.54 18.16
C GLY A 220 -16.43 9.91 16.95
N GLU A 221 -16.02 10.83 16.12
CA GLU A 221 -16.73 11.30 14.95
C GLU A 221 -15.88 11.18 13.67
N TRP A 222 -16.56 11.18 12.54
CA TRP A 222 -15.92 11.24 11.23
C TRP A 222 -15.69 12.70 10.82
N PHE A 223 -14.54 12.97 10.24
CA PHE A 223 -14.19 14.28 9.72
C PHE A 223 -13.37 14.16 8.43
N VAL A 224 -13.32 15.23 7.65
CA VAL A 224 -12.45 15.32 6.47
C VAL A 224 -11.14 15.97 6.89
N MET A 225 -10.05 15.19 6.85
CA MET A 225 -8.74 15.71 7.24
C MET A 225 -8.26 16.79 6.28
N GLU A 226 -7.79 17.90 6.85
CA GLU A 226 -7.30 19.08 6.14
C GLU A 226 -5.80 18.95 5.83
N THR A 227 -5.46 18.02 4.96
CA THR A 227 -4.11 17.85 4.40
C THR A 227 -4.14 17.89 2.89
N ALA A 228 -3.02 18.31 2.26
CA ALA A 228 -2.92 18.41 0.81
C ALA A 228 -3.10 17.07 0.10
N ASP A 229 -2.68 15.98 0.71
CA ASP A 229 -2.73 14.64 0.15
C ASP A 229 -4.16 14.07 0.18
N ASN A 230 -5.04 14.63 1.04
CA ASN A 230 -6.48 14.33 1.05
C ASN A 230 -7.29 15.22 0.08
N TRP A 231 -6.76 15.45 -1.11
CA TRP A 231 -7.44 16.24 -2.15
C TRP A 231 -8.78 15.64 -2.61
N GLU A 232 -9.00 14.35 -2.41
CA GLU A 232 -10.29 13.66 -2.63
C GLU A 232 -11.31 13.95 -1.51
N ARG A 233 -10.91 14.61 -0.42
CA ARG A 233 -11.73 14.91 0.75
C ARG A 233 -12.33 13.66 1.41
N ASN A 234 -11.53 12.61 1.52
CA ASN A 234 -11.91 11.39 2.22
C ASN A 234 -12.11 11.67 3.72
N SER A 235 -13.04 10.92 4.31
CA SER A 235 -13.35 11.00 5.74
C SER A 235 -12.50 10.02 6.55
N PHE A 236 -12.12 10.45 7.75
CA PHE A 236 -11.36 9.69 8.73
C PHE A 236 -12.14 9.61 10.04
N TYR A 237 -12.02 8.49 10.74
CA TYR A 237 -12.56 8.38 12.08
C TYR A 237 -11.56 8.97 13.08
N ASN A 238 -12.03 9.96 13.87
CA ASN A 238 -11.17 10.66 14.83
C ASN A 238 -11.16 9.96 16.19
N MET A 239 -9.98 9.64 16.70
CA MET A 239 -9.84 9.07 18.05
C MET A 239 -8.58 9.58 18.74
N LYS A 240 -8.52 9.39 20.07
CA LYS A 240 -7.32 9.70 20.84
C LYS A 240 -6.15 8.84 20.38
N ILE A 241 -4.94 9.43 20.38
CA ILE A 241 -3.72 8.76 19.89
C ILE A 241 -3.44 7.46 20.63
N GLU A 242 -3.65 7.42 21.94
CA GLU A 242 -3.43 6.18 22.73
C GLU A 242 -4.35 5.05 22.25
N LYS A 243 -5.64 5.37 21.97
CA LYS A 243 -6.59 4.39 21.48
C LYS A 243 -6.25 3.91 20.07
N MET A 244 -5.80 4.81 19.20
CA MET A 244 -5.33 4.47 17.87
C MET A 244 -4.15 3.49 17.95
N MET A 245 -3.18 3.74 18.83
CA MET A 245 -2.02 2.86 19.02
C MET A 245 -2.40 1.48 19.56
N GLU A 246 -3.39 1.38 20.49
CA GLU A 246 -3.93 0.11 20.94
C GLU A 246 -4.51 -0.72 19.78
N ILE A 247 -5.31 -0.08 18.90
CA ILE A 247 -5.94 -0.73 17.75
C ILE A 247 -4.90 -1.17 16.75
N VAL A 248 -3.92 -0.32 16.43
CA VAL A 248 -2.81 -0.66 15.53
C VAL A 248 -2.02 -1.86 16.07
N LYS A 249 -1.65 -1.84 17.35
CA LYS A 249 -0.91 -2.92 17.99
C LYS A 249 -1.68 -4.24 17.97
N LYS A 250 -2.99 -4.18 18.24
CA LYS A 250 -3.89 -5.33 18.15
C LYS A 250 -3.97 -5.86 16.72
N ALA A 251 -4.23 -5.02 15.74
CA ALA A 251 -4.33 -5.42 14.33
C ALA A 251 -3.06 -6.15 13.87
N VAL A 252 -1.88 -5.60 14.16
CA VAL A 252 -0.59 -6.22 13.82
C VAL A 252 -0.39 -7.54 14.56
N SER A 253 -0.78 -7.63 15.83
CA SER A 253 -0.70 -8.86 16.62
C SER A 253 -1.60 -9.96 16.06
N ASP A 254 -2.78 -9.60 15.54
CA ASP A 254 -3.75 -10.49 14.92
C ASP A 254 -3.38 -10.89 13.47
N GLY A 255 -2.23 -10.45 12.97
CA GLY A 255 -1.74 -10.82 11.64
C GLY A 255 -2.10 -9.83 10.53
N LYS A 256 -2.81 -8.75 10.85
CA LYS A 256 -3.25 -7.76 9.87
C LYS A 256 -2.12 -6.79 9.50
N GLY A 257 -2.06 -6.39 8.24
CA GLY A 257 -1.25 -5.26 7.79
C GLY A 257 -1.96 -3.95 8.08
N VAL A 258 -1.20 -2.94 8.48
CA VAL A 258 -1.70 -1.57 8.68
C VAL A 258 -0.92 -0.64 7.77
N CYS A 259 -1.60 0.17 6.95
CA CYS A 259 -0.94 1.25 6.24
C CYS A 259 -0.80 2.44 7.20
N TRP A 260 0.41 2.90 7.38
CA TRP A 260 0.77 4.09 8.15
C TRP A 260 1.11 5.23 7.21
N GLU A 261 0.70 6.41 7.57
CA GLU A 261 0.96 7.66 6.87
C GLU A 261 1.36 8.73 7.87
N GLY A 262 2.46 9.44 7.60
CA GLY A 262 3.01 10.42 8.53
C GLY A 262 4.32 11.03 8.08
N ASP A 263 4.93 11.71 9.01
CA ASP A 263 6.14 12.51 8.80
C ASP A 263 7.41 11.67 8.99
N ILE A 264 8.33 11.79 8.03
CA ILE A 264 9.65 11.17 8.06
C ILE A 264 10.79 12.19 7.95
N SER A 265 10.47 13.49 7.99
CA SER A 265 11.44 14.57 7.89
C SER A 265 12.31 14.77 9.16
N GLU A 266 12.01 14.01 10.22
CA GLU A 266 12.69 14.08 11.50
C GLU A 266 14.11 13.52 11.49
N ASN A 267 15.01 14.13 12.28
CA ASN A 267 16.38 13.65 12.45
C ASN A 267 16.47 12.21 12.97
N GLY A 268 15.44 11.74 13.69
CA GLY A 268 15.34 10.38 14.20
C GLY A 268 15.00 9.33 13.14
N PHE A 269 14.54 9.73 11.95
CA PHE A 269 14.27 8.85 10.83
C PHE A 269 15.54 8.62 9.99
N ASN A 270 15.97 7.38 9.87
CA ASN A 270 17.14 7.05 9.07
C ASN A 270 16.96 5.71 8.35
N PHE A 271 16.65 5.78 7.06
CA PHE A 271 16.47 4.58 6.22
C PHE A 271 17.72 3.70 6.17
N TRP A 272 18.91 4.32 6.04
CA TRP A 272 20.16 3.59 5.90
C TRP A 272 20.58 2.87 7.17
N LYS A 273 20.09 3.31 8.33
CA LYS A 273 20.21 2.59 9.60
C LYS A 273 19.01 1.69 9.87
N GLY A 274 17.93 1.82 9.11
CA GLY A 274 16.68 1.09 9.29
C GLY A 274 15.97 1.40 10.61
N ILE A 275 16.13 2.60 11.15
CA ILE A 275 15.60 3.02 12.45
C ILE A 275 14.86 4.35 12.28
N ALA A 276 13.72 4.46 12.95
CA ALA A 276 13.03 5.71 13.22
C ALA A 276 12.72 5.77 14.73
N ASP A 277 13.36 6.68 15.44
CA ASP A 277 13.21 6.82 16.89
C ASP A 277 13.19 8.28 17.30
N LEU A 278 12.39 8.59 18.29
CA LEU A 278 12.39 9.86 19.00
C LEU A 278 12.04 9.64 20.46
N GLU A 279 12.29 10.64 21.28
CA GLU A 279 11.89 10.68 22.67
C GLU A 279 10.70 11.62 22.83
N LEU A 280 9.69 11.16 23.57
CA LEU A 280 8.53 12.00 23.88
C LEU A 280 8.94 13.16 24.80
N PRO A 281 8.36 14.35 24.63
CA PRO A 281 8.62 15.46 25.53
C PRO A 281 8.14 15.14 26.94
N GLU A 282 9.07 15.19 27.90
CA GLU A 282 8.81 14.83 29.30
C GLU A 282 7.75 15.72 29.94
N GLY A 283 6.81 15.12 30.67
CA GLY A 283 5.78 15.82 31.42
C GLY A 283 4.72 16.53 30.60
N LYS A 284 4.68 16.31 29.26
CA LYS A 284 3.68 16.94 28.39
C LYS A 284 2.58 15.98 27.95
N ASP A 285 1.41 16.51 27.66
CA ASP A 285 0.32 15.79 27.02
C ASP A 285 0.66 15.55 25.55
N ILE A 286 0.94 14.32 25.18
CA ILE A 286 1.35 13.92 23.84
C ILE A 286 0.25 14.23 22.80
N GLN A 287 -1.04 14.10 23.18
CA GLN A 287 -2.14 14.42 22.29
C GLN A 287 -2.13 15.90 21.90
N GLN A 288 -1.78 16.79 22.83
CA GLN A 288 -1.70 18.21 22.57
C GLN A 288 -0.39 18.60 21.85
N GLU A 289 0.73 17.98 22.20
CA GLU A 289 2.02 18.30 21.56
C GLU A 289 2.01 17.88 20.08
N ARG A 290 1.50 16.68 19.76
CA ARG A 290 1.37 16.27 18.36
C ARG A 290 0.45 17.19 17.57
N GLN A 291 -0.67 17.66 18.16
CA GLN A 291 -1.57 18.61 17.50
C GLN A 291 -0.85 19.93 17.16
N LYS A 292 -0.07 20.47 18.09
CA LYS A 292 0.72 21.69 17.85
C LYS A 292 1.73 21.50 16.72
N GLU A 293 2.35 20.34 16.63
CA GLU A 293 3.28 20.02 15.54
C GLU A 293 2.58 19.94 14.19
N ILE A 294 1.39 19.34 14.12
CA ILE A 294 0.55 19.30 12.91
C ILE A 294 0.15 20.73 12.50
N GLU A 295 -0.38 21.52 13.42
CA GLU A 295 -0.82 22.91 13.14
C GLU A 295 0.33 23.85 12.76
N SER A 296 1.54 23.58 13.23
CA SER A 296 2.74 24.35 12.89
C SER A 296 3.53 23.80 11.69
N TYR A 297 3.02 22.79 11.01
CA TYR A 297 3.69 22.11 9.90
C TYR A 297 5.06 21.53 10.25
N LYS A 298 5.27 21.20 11.52
CA LYS A 298 6.42 20.39 11.97
C LYS A 298 6.20 18.90 11.71
N THR A 299 4.93 18.49 11.77
CA THR A 299 4.51 17.16 11.36
C THR A 299 3.65 17.32 10.13
N THR A 300 4.07 16.71 9.03
CA THR A 300 3.44 16.78 7.73
C THR A 300 3.17 15.39 7.18
N ASP A 301 2.47 15.33 6.06
CA ASP A 301 2.15 14.10 5.36
C ASP A 301 3.21 13.86 4.29
N ASP A 302 4.28 13.12 4.65
CA ASP A 302 5.47 12.98 3.81
C ASP A 302 5.59 11.59 3.18
N HIS A 303 5.14 10.54 3.89
CA HIS A 303 5.42 9.18 3.47
C HIS A 303 4.42 8.16 4.02
N CYS A 304 4.27 7.06 3.27
CA CYS A 304 3.48 5.91 3.68
C CYS A 304 4.33 4.65 3.75
N MET A 305 4.11 3.84 4.78
CA MET A 305 4.72 2.51 4.96
C MET A 305 3.71 1.50 5.51
N ALA A 306 3.91 0.21 5.28
CA ALA A 306 3.07 -0.81 5.89
C ALA A 306 3.68 -1.30 7.22
N ILE A 307 2.89 -1.31 8.29
CA ILE A 307 3.25 -1.95 9.55
C ILE A 307 2.99 -3.45 9.41
N VAL A 308 4.04 -4.24 9.54
CA VAL A 308 4.01 -5.70 9.32
C VAL A 308 4.48 -6.51 10.53
N GLY A 309 4.85 -5.85 11.63
CA GLY A 309 5.30 -6.57 12.81
C GLY A 309 5.56 -5.68 14.01
N LEU A 310 5.96 -6.32 15.09
CA LEU A 310 6.29 -5.73 16.38
C LEU A 310 7.62 -6.25 16.88
N ALA A 311 8.42 -5.39 17.49
CA ALA A 311 9.66 -5.72 18.16
C ALA A 311 9.78 -4.95 19.49
N CYS A 312 10.71 -5.34 20.35
CA CYS A 312 11.09 -4.56 21.51
C CYS A 312 12.61 -4.54 21.69
N ASN A 313 13.12 -3.46 22.26
CA ASN A 313 14.53 -3.40 22.65
C ASN A 313 14.77 -4.01 24.05
N ALA A 314 16.02 -4.00 24.51
CA ALA A 314 16.41 -4.57 25.81
C ALA A 314 15.76 -3.84 27.00
N SER A 315 15.38 -2.57 26.87
CA SER A 315 14.67 -1.81 27.92
C SER A 315 13.14 -2.01 27.89
N GLY A 316 12.62 -2.82 26.95
CA GLY A 316 11.19 -3.07 26.80
C GLY A 316 10.46 -2.03 25.94
N LYS A 317 11.15 -1.02 25.37
CA LYS A 317 10.53 -0.05 24.44
C LYS A 317 10.03 -0.77 23.20
N THR A 318 8.77 -0.53 22.83
CA THR A 318 8.11 -1.13 21.65
C THR A 318 8.55 -0.44 20.37
N TYR A 319 8.77 -1.25 19.34
CA TYR A 319 9.01 -0.81 17.96
C TYR A 319 8.06 -1.53 17.02
N TYR A 320 7.61 -0.83 16.00
CA TYR A 320 6.83 -1.36 14.89
C TYR A 320 7.75 -1.67 13.72
N ILE A 321 7.59 -2.83 13.12
CA ILE A 321 8.36 -3.22 11.93
C ILE A 321 7.61 -2.70 10.72
N MET A 322 8.23 -1.75 10.03
CA MET A 322 7.69 -1.05 8.88
C MET A 322 8.27 -1.65 7.60
N LYS A 323 7.42 -2.05 6.67
CA LYS A 323 7.83 -2.39 5.31
C LYS A 323 7.82 -1.12 4.47
N ASN A 324 9.01 -0.64 4.13
CA ASN A 324 9.18 0.53 3.27
C ASN A 324 9.12 0.14 1.79
N SER A 325 9.10 1.12 0.91
CA SER A 325 9.07 0.99 -0.56
C SER A 325 10.28 1.64 -1.25
N TRP A 326 11.46 1.60 -0.62
CA TRP A 326 12.70 2.17 -1.15
C TRP A 326 13.75 1.11 -1.50
N GLY A 327 13.31 -0.09 -1.86
CA GLY A 327 14.21 -1.22 -2.13
C GLY A 327 14.80 -1.82 -0.85
N THR A 328 15.80 -2.67 -1.05
CA THR A 328 16.35 -3.55 -0.01
C THR A 328 17.74 -3.14 0.50
N ASP A 329 18.22 -1.96 0.11
CA ASP A 329 19.63 -1.56 0.30
C ASP A 329 19.98 -1.13 1.72
N ASN A 330 19.05 -1.24 2.69
CA ASN A 330 19.35 -1.03 4.10
C ASN A 330 19.73 -2.35 4.80
N PRO A 331 20.28 -2.35 6.04
CA PRO A 331 20.74 -3.55 6.74
C PRO A 331 19.65 -4.60 6.99
N TYR A 332 18.38 -4.23 6.88
CA TYR A 332 17.23 -5.09 7.21
C TYR A 332 16.37 -5.43 5.99
N GLY A 333 16.94 -5.35 4.78
CA GLY A 333 16.25 -5.73 3.55
C GLY A 333 15.06 -4.84 3.20
N GLY A 334 15.15 -3.54 3.50
CA GLY A 334 14.11 -2.55 3.25
C GLY A 334 13.08 -2.41 4.39
N LEU A 335 13.21 -3.20 5.46
CA LEU A 335 12.43 -3.01 6.67
C LEU A 335 13.04 -1.92 7.54
N MET A 336 12.20 -1.27 8.36
CA MET A 336 12.60 -0.28 9.35
C MET A 336 11.95 -0.59 10.69
N TYR A 337 12.58 -0.14 11.76
CA TYR A 337 12.08 -0.28 13.12
C TYR A 337 11.75 1.10 13.67
N MET A 338 10.46 1.38 13.77
CA MET A 338 9.93 2.68 14.21
C MET A 338 9.41 2.57 15.63
N SER A 339 9.91 3.42 16.54
CA SER A 339 9.47 3.39 17.94
C SER A 339 8.00 3.80 18.06
N GLU A 340 7.35 3.30 19.11
CA GLU A 340 5.97 3.69 19.45
C GLU A 340 5.86 5.19 19.69
N ASP A 341 6.89 5.80 20.28
CA ASP A 341 6.96 7.25 20.51
C ASP A 341 6.97 8.03 19.18
N TYR A 342 7.73 7.53 18.18
CA TYR A 342 7.75 8.12 16.85
C TYR A 342 6.36 8.04 16.20
N LEU A 343 5.71 6.88 16.24
CA LEU A 343 4.36 6.75 15.72
C LEU A 343 3.38 7.70 16.43
N LYS A 344 3.41 7.79 17.75
CA LYS A 344 2.53 8.70 18.50
C LYS A 344 2.65 10.15 18.07
N MET A 345 3.86 10.61 17.82
CA MET A 345 4.11 12.01 17.45
C MET A 345 3.87 12.30 15.97
N LYS A 346 4.26 11.38 15.08
CA LYS A 346 4.42 11.65 13.65
C LYS A 346 3.38 11.00 12.73
N THR A 347 2.40 10.30 13.30
CA THR A 347 1.31 9.72 12.50
C THR A 347 0.31 10.79 12.09
N MET A 348 0.04 10.91 10.80
CA MET A 348 -1.11 11.66 10.27
C MET A 348 -2.34 10.78 10.25
N ALA A 349 -2.26 9.60 9.63
CA ALA A 349 -3.34 8.63 9.55
C ALA A 349 -2.82 7.18 9.57
N VAL A 350 -3.71 6.25 9.89
CA VAL A 350 -3.53 4.82 9.68
C VAL A 350 -4.73 4.24 8.96
N PHE A 351 -4.49 3.22 8.13
CA PHE A 351 -5.54 2.49 7.42
C PHE A 351 -5.43 1.01 7.78
N LEU A 352 -6.52 0.44 8.22
CA LEU A 352 -6.55 -0.94 8.72
C LEU A 352 -7.93 -1.59 8.45
N PRO A 353 -8.02 -2.92 8.49
CA PRO A 353 -9.31 -3.60 8.33
C PRO A 353 -10.32 -3.15 9.39
N ARG A 354 -11.52 -2.82 8.96
CA ARG A 354 -12.63 -2.38 9.83
C ARG A 354 -12.92 -3.36 10.95
N GLU A 355 -12.77 -4.65 10.71
CA GLU A 355 -12.97 -5.69 11.72
C GLU A 355 -12.04 -5.59 12.94
N CYS A 356 -10.89 -4.92 12.81
CA CYS A 356 -9.96 -4.69 13.92
C CYS A 356 -10.53 -3.71 14.95
N GLU A 357 -11.65 -3.09 14.62
CA GLU A 357 -12.27 -2.06 15.40
C GLU A 357 -13.64 -2.49 15.91
N SER A 358 -13.64 -3.25 16.98
CA SER A 358 -14.86 -3.65 17.71
C SER A 358 -15.56 -2.50 18.47
N VAL A 359 -15.13 -1.26 18.30
CA VAL A 359 -15.48 -0.12 19.15
C VAL A 359 -16.20 1.02 18.41
N LEU A 360 -16.21 1.03 17.06
CA LEU A 360 -16.97 2.06 16.34
C LEU A 360 -18.46 1.76 16.43
N SER A 361 -19.17 2.67 17.09
CA SER A 361 -20.64 2.70 17.01
C SER A 361 -21.05 2.82 15.53
N THR A 362 -22.10 2.11 15.16
CA THR A 362 -22.61 1.83 13.81
C THR A 362 -23.11 3.04 13.00
N SER A 363 -22.74 4.27 13.31
CA SER A 363 -23.12 5.46 12.56
C SER A 363 -22.02 5.88 11.59
N GLN A 364 -22.05 5.29 10.39
CA GLN A 364 -21.30 5.89 9.25
C GLN A 364 -21.98 7.21 8.83
N PRO A 365 -21.23 8.29 8.60
CA PRO A 365 -21.77 9.38 7.79
C PRO A 365 -22.05 8.84 6.38
N ALA A 366 -23.15 9.26 5.78
CA ALA A 366 -23.48 8.94 4.40
C ALA A 366 -22.27 9.24 3.50
N SER A 367 -21.92 8.31 2.62
CA SER A 367 -20.85 8.55 1.66
C SER A 367 -21.18 9.79 0.81
N PRO A 368 -20.19 10.48 0.22
CA PRO A 368 -20.46 11.59 -0.70
C PRO A 368 -21.44 11.22 -1.83
N SER A 369 -21.52 9.93 -2.18
CA SER A 369 -22.51 9.40 -3.13
C SER A 369 -23.96 9.39 -2.61
N ASP A 370 -24.17 9.36 -1.29
CA ASP A 370 -25.51 9.34 -0.69
C ASP A 370 -26.10 10.76 -0.55
N LEU A 371 -25.24 11.77 -0.47
CA LEU A 371 -25.65 13.18 -0.46
C LEU A 371 -26.14 13.68 -1.83
N SER A 372 -25.81 12.97 -2.92
CA SER A 372 -26.29 13.31 -4.26
C SER A 372 -27.70 12.82 -4.57
N LYS A 373 -28.27 11.93 -3.75
CA LYS A 373 -29.63 11.36 -3.91
C LYS A 373 -30.73 12.13 -3.18
N SER A 374 -30.36 13.16 -2.41
CA SER A 374 -31.30 13.97 -1.62
C SER A 374 -31.49 15.41 -2.15
N ARG A 375 -31.13 15.68 -3.43
CA ARG A 375 -31.47 16.94 -4.10
C ARG A 375 -32.16 16.71 -5.42
#